data_08df3855f5d06034456ce1bfe458a83f
#
_entry.id   08df3855f5d06034456ce1bfe458a83f
#
_cell.length_a   1.000
_cell.length_b   1.000
_cell.length_c   1.000
_cell.angle_alpha   90.00
_cell.angle_beta   90.00
_cell.angle_gamma   90.00
#
_symmetry.space_group_name_H-M   'P 1'
#
loop_
_entity.id
_entity.type
_entity.pdbx_description
1 polymer ?
#
loop_
_entity_poly.entity_id
_entity_poly.type
_entity_poly.pdbx_seq_one_letter_code
_entity_poly.pdbx_strand_id
1 'polypeptide(L)'
;MINDSRELSRRHFLGNFAFASAAIAAGPGSWVIRPDWANAAEGPIRLGIATDLTGSLGFAGNTDANVARMLVKEINDSGGLLGRPIELLIEDTASDESVAVGNVRKLIQRDKVDLVIGGISSSMRNAIKDVIISRGKTLYIYPEGYEGKECTPSLFCTGPVPAQNCDQFIPWLIKNGGKRFALPGSNYVWPQTINAYARKVIESSGGEVVFEEYYPLDQIDFSSTVSRIISNKVDVVFNAIVPPGVSPFFKQLYQAGFSKNGGRLGCVYYDENFLEMNQAEEIEGLASSLDYYKVLAEADPVSARIQSAYDKQFPAKFRFSAGSAATGTYRGLKLWEAAVKEAGTIDRDSVAAALDHAKIAEGPGGPAEMAPGKRHCRMNMYIGVAKGGQYEIVARSAGLVDPKEC
;
A
#
# COMPACT_ATOMS: atom_id res chain seq x y z
N MET A 1 -3.78 -61.17 40.35
CA MET A 1 -2.54 -61.99 40.41
C MET A 1 -1.44 -61.16 39.79
N ILE A 2 -0.54 -60.74 40.67
CA ILE A 2 0.92 -60.58 40.53
C ILE A 2 1.35 -59.56 39.47
N ASN A 3 1.67 -58.30 39.81
CA ASN A 3 2.93 -57.79 40.41
C ASN A 3 4.13 -57.98 39.44
N ASP A 4 4.73 -56.97 38.93
CA ASP A 4 6.04 -56.55 39.43
C ASP A 4 6.47 -55.19 38.85
N SER A 5 6.89 -54.36 39.76
CA SER A 5 7.56 -53.10 39.64
C SER A 5 9.06 -53.30 39.31
N ARG A 6 9.68 -52.45 38.50
CA ARG A 6 11.10 -52.12 38.68
C ARG A 6 11.40 -50.68 38.24
N GLU A 7 11.64 -49.86 39.21
CA GLU A 7 12.47 -48.65 39.10
C GLU A 7 13.89 -49.00 38.69
N LEU A 8 14.48 -48.21 37.80
CA LEU A 8 15.94 -48.10 37.65
C LEU A 8 16.35 -46.64 37.49
N SER A 9 16.76 -46.16 38.59
CA SER A 9 17.89 -45.32 39.00
C SER A 9 18.61 -44.49 37.94
N ARG A 10 18.60 -43.17 38.17
CA ARG A 10 19.60 -42.21 37.70
C ARG A 10 20.96 -42.55 38.26
N ARG A 11 22.00 -42.64 37.41
CA ARG A 11 23.37 -42.15 37.71
C ARG A 11 24.38 -42.56 36.61
N HIS A 12 25.20 -41.56 36.23
CA HIS A 12 26.55 -41.63 35.66
C HIS A 12 26.69 -42.00 34.17
N PHE A 13 26.91 -40.97 33.35
CA PHE A 13 27.95 -41.02 32.32
C PHE A 13 28.59 -39.63 32.19
N LEU A 14 29.63 -39.43 32.97
CA LEU A 14 30.65 -38.41 32.72
C LEU A 14 31.76 -39.12 31.92
N GLY A 15 31.83 -38.83 30.63
CA GLY A 15 32.89 -39.29 29.75
C GLY A 15 33.69 -38.11 29.22
N ASN A 16 34.94 -38.06 29.64
CA ASN A 16 35.98 -37.11 29.25
C ASN A 16 36.14 -37.02 27.72
N PHE A 17 36.00 -35.84 27.13
CA PHE A 17 36.58 -35.53 25.81
C PHE A 17 37.81 -34.65 26.03
N ALA A 18 38.98 -35.24 25.78
CA ALA A 18 40.27 -34.56 25.77
C ALA A 18 40.34 -33.65 24.53
N PHE A 19 40.65 -32.38 24.72
CA PHE A 19 40.99 -31.43 23.66
C PHE A 19 42.36 -31.78 23.09
N ALA A 20 42.43 -32.28 21.88
CA ALA A 20 43.67 -32.36 21.10
C ALA A 20 43.89 -31.00 20.42
N SER A 21 44.82 -30.20 20.92
CA SER A 21 45.29 -28.98 20.29
C SER A 21 46.21 -29.34 19.12
N ALA A 22 45.72 -29.29 17.86
CA ALA A 22 46.56 -29.33 16.70
C ALA A 22 47.03 -27.91 16.35
N ALA A 23 48.28 -27.60 16.66
CA ALA A 23 48.96 -26.41 16.16
C ALA A 23 49.23 -26.57 14.66
N ILE A 24 48.52 -25.86 13.81
CA ILE A 24 48.83 -25.71 12.40
C ILE A 24 49.69 -24.47 12.23
N ALA A 25 50.92 -24.67 11.80
CA ALA A 25 51.88 -23.64 11.46
C ALA A 25 51.35 -22.77 10.28
N ALA A 26 51.25 -21.49 10.52
CA ALA A 26 50.86 -20.50 9.51
C ALA A 26 52.03 -20.24 8.55
N GLY A 27 51.88 -20.66 7.26
CA GLY A 27 52.71 -20.16 6.18
C GLY A 27 52.17 -18.80 5.68
N PRO A 28 53.01 -17.90 5.18
CA PRO A 28 52.57 -16.61 4.69
C PRO A 28 51.83 -16.73 3.35
N GLY A 29 50.54 -16.46 3.34
CA GLY A 29 49.81 -16.33 2.06
C GLY A 29 48.41 -16.90 1.94
N SER A 30 47.76 -17.32 3.03
CA SER A 30 46.34 -17.75 2.96
C SER A 30 45.41 -16.61 3.42
N TRP A 31 44.89 -15.87 2.48
CA TRP A 31 43.74 -15.00 2.71
C TRP A 31 42.52 -15.93 2.91
N VAL A 32 42.21 -16.24 4.16
CA VAL A 32 40.93 -16.83 4.51
C VAL A 32 39.92 -15.71 4.36
N ILE A 33 39.18 -15.72 3.24
CA ILE A 33 37.98 -14.91 3.09
C ILE A 33 37.00 -15.44 4.15
N ARG A 34 36.95 -14.81 5.32
CA ARG A 34 35.86 -15.01 6.27
C ARG A 34 34.65 -14.33 5.66
N PRO A 35 33.49 -15.01 5.51
CA PRO A 35 32.27 -14.31 5.18
C PRO A 35 32.01 -13.32 6.30
N ASP A 36 31.74 -12.04 5.95
CA ASP A 36 31.53 -10.92 6.88
C ASP A 36 30.26 -11.01 7.76
N TRP A 37 29.59 -12.16 7.80
CA TRP A 37 28.44 -12.36 8.71
C TRP A 37 28.85 -12.72 10.15
N ALA A 38 30.11 -12.59 10.54
CA ALA A 38 30.59 -12.81 11.91
C ALA A 38 30.30 -11.65 12.87
N ASN A 39 29.66 -10.56 12.43
CA ASN A 39 29.19 -9.45 13.28
C ASN A 39 27.70 -9.51 13.65
N ALA A 40 27.04 -10.66 13.54
CA ALA A 40 25.67 -10.84 13.99
C ALA A 40 25.54 -10.86 15.53
N ALA A 41 26.07 -9.82 16.21
CA ALA A 41 25.82 -9.56 17.63
C ALA A 41 24.38 -9.04 17.86
N GLU A 42 23.70 -8.55 16.79
CA GLU A 42 22.33 -8.06 16.83
C GLU A 42 21.40 -9.03 16.10
N GLY A 43 20.27 -9.41 16.73
CA GLY A 43 19.25 -10.28 16.15
C GLY A 43 18.63 -9.73 14.85
N PRO A 44 17.60 -10.40 14.27
CA PRO A 44 16.96 -9.96 13.06
C PRO A 44 16.35 -8.55 13.21
N ILE A 45 16.26 -7.81 12.11
CA ILE A 45 15.44 -6.60 12.03
C ILE A 45 13.99 -7.03 11.90
N ARG A 46 13.10 -6.53 12.75
CA ARG A 46 11.70 -6.96 12.79
C ARG A 46 10.78 -5.97 12.10
N LEU A 47 10.12 -6.41 11.05
CA LEU A 47 9.14 -5.65 10.31
C LEU A 47 7.74 -6.15 10.64
N GLY A 48 6.90 -5.28 11.20
CA GLY A 48 5.48 -5.54 11.48
C GLY A 48 4.59 -5.04 10.34
N ILE A 49 3.70 -5.90 9.86
CA ILE A 49 2.62 -5.53 8.95
C ILE A 49 1.29 -5.73 9.66
N ALA A 50 0.52 -4.64 9.81
CA ALA A 50 -0.86 -4.68 10.31
C ALA A 50 -1.80 -4.35 9.16
N THR A 51 -2.41 -5.36 8.55
CA THR A 51 -3.22 -5.18 7.33
C THR A 51 -4.41 -6.13 7.29
N ASP A 52 -5.41 -5.82 6.45
CA ASP A 52 -6.65 -6.58 6.35
C ASP A 52 -6.43 -7.85 5.52
N LEU A 53 -6.14 -9.00 6.13
CA LEU A 53 -6.09 -10.27 5.41
C LEU A 53 -7.49 -10.85 5.19
N THR A 54 -8.40 -10.54 6.10
CA THR A 54 -9.83 -10.86 6.05
C THR A 54 -10.67 -9.58 6.17
N GLY A 55 -12.00 -9.71 6.06
CA GLY A 55 -12.90 -8.56 6.11
C GLY A 55 -13.10 -7.90 4.73
N SER A 56 -13.80 -6.75 4.72
CA SER A 56 -14.24 -6.06 3.50
C SER A 56 -13.10 -5.52 2.64
N LEU A 57 -11.95 -5.20 3.23
CA LEU A 57 -10.77 -4.69 2.56
C LEU A 57 -9.66 -5.75 2.38
N GLY A 58 -9.99 -7.02 2.59
CA GLY A 58 -9.03 -8.12 2.50
C GLY A 58 -8.31 -8.23 1.15
N PHE A 59 -8.89 -7.77 0.06
CA PHE A 59 -8.24 -7.74 -1.25
C PHE A 59 -7.01 -6.83 -1.26
N ALA A 60 -7.10 -5.66 -0.64
CA ALA A 60 -6.00 -4.70 -0.53
C ALA A 60 -4.92 -5.21 0.44
N GLY A 61 -5.33 -5.61 1.65
CA GLY A 61 -4.40 -6.06 2.67
C GLY A 61 -3.63 -7.33 2.34
N ASN A 62 -4.22 -8.27 1.58
CA ASN A 62 -3.47 -9.41 1.06
C ASN A 62 -2.40 -8.98 0.06
N THR A 63 -2.68 -7.95 -0.75
CA THR A 63 -1.68 -7.41 -1.68
C THR A 63 -0.53 -6.76 -0.94
N ASP A 64 -0.79 -5.96 0.10
CA ASP A 64 0.24 -5.42 1.00
C ASP A 64 1.14 -6.50 1.58
N ALA A 65 0.52 -7.52 2.17
CA ALA A 65 1.24 -8.64 2.76
C ALA A 65 2.10 -9.39 1.75
N ASN A 66 1.60 -9.57 0.53
CA ASN A 66 2.34 -10.25 -0.55
C ASN A 66 3.53 -9.42 -1.02
N VAL A 67 3.37 -8.11 -1.20
CA VAL A 67 4.48 -7.21 -1.56
C VAL A 67 5.54 -7.21 -0.47
N ALA A 68 5.13 -7.15 0.80
CA ALA A 68 6.08 -7.22 1.91
C ALA A 68 6.84 -8.55 1.94
N ARG A 69 6.17 -9.70 1.73
CA ARG A 69 6.82 -11.02 1.62
C ARG A 69 7.83 -11.07 0.48
N MET A 70 7.45 -10.54 -0.70
CA MET A 70 8.32 -10.49 -1.89
C MET A 70 9.59 -9.68 -1.60
N LEU A 71 9.44 -8.46 -1.10
CA LEU A 71 10.57 -7.56 -0.85
C LEU A 71 11.47 -8.03 0.30
N VAL A 72 10.88 -8.53 1.39
CA VAL A 72 11.67 -9.10 2.50
C VAL A 72 12.48 -10.30 2.04
N LYS A 73 11.88 -11.16 1.18
CA LYS A 73 12.62 -12.27 0.58
C LYS A 73 13.78 -11.76 -0.29
N GLU A 74 13.56 -10.76 -1.16
CA GLU A 74 14.60 -10.15 -2.01
C GLU A 74 15.75 -9.59 -1.18
N ILE A 75 15.45 -8.84 -0.11
CA ILE A 75 16.45 -8.25 0.80
C ILE A 75 17.23 -9.36 1.51
N ASN A 76 16.56 -10.38 2.04
CA ASN A 76 17.19 -11.47 2.76
C ASN A 76 18.07 -12.34 1.85
N ASP A 77 17.61 -12.64 0.64
CA ASP A 77 18.40 -13.38 -0.38
C ASP A 77 19.67 -12.61 -0.79
N SER A 78 19.65 -11.27 -0.68
CA SER A 78 20.77 -10.38 -0.97
C SER A 78 21.72 -10.16 0.23
N GLY A 79 21.54 -10.90 1.32
CA GLY A 79 22.39 -10.79 2.54
C GLY A 79 21.80 -9.96 3.67
N GLY A 80 20.52 -9.60 3.56
CA GLY A 80 19.80 -8.84 4.58
C GLY A 80 20.03 -7.33 4.53
N LEU A 81 19.56 -6.62 5.54
CA LEU A 81 19.72 -5.19 5.70
C LEU A 81 20.75 -4.91 6.81
N LEU A 82 21.80 -4.16 6.51
CA LEU A 82 22.98 -4.00 7.39
C LEU A 82 23.61 -5.35 7.82
N GLY A 83 23.56 -6.37 6.95
CA GLY A 83 24.07 -7.71 7.25
C GLY A 83 23.17 -8.52 8.20
N ARG A 84 21.96 -8.05 8.50
CA ARG A 84 20.97 -8.68 9.37
C ARG A 84 19.77 -9.16 8.55
N PRO A 85 19.22 -10.34 8.79
CA PRO A 85 17.99 -10.76 8.14
C PRO A 85 16.80 -9.95 8.65
N ILE A 86 15.80 -9.75 7.78
CA ILE A 86 14.51 -9.17 8.18
C ILE A 86 13.57 -10.32 8.57
N GLU A 87 13.02 -10.24 9.79
CA GLU A 87 11.91 -11.07 10.26
C GLU A 87 10.60 -10.34 10.00
N LEU A 88 9.74 -10.90 9.16
CA LEU A 88 8.44 -10.33 8.78
C LEU A 88 7.33 -10.90 9.66
N LEU A 89 6.62 -10.04 10.37
CA LEU A 89 5.50 -10.36 11.25
C LEU A 89 4.23 -9.72 10.70
N ILE A 90 3.24 -10.53 10.34
CA ILE A 90 2.00 -10.05 9.72
C ILE A 90 0.83 -10.36 10.64
N GLU A 91 0.02 -9.35 10.93
CA GLU A 91 -1.18 -9.43 11.76
C GLU A 91 -2.41 -9.02 10.93
N ASP A 92 -3.45 -9.86 10.98
CA ASP A 92 -4.72 -9.60 10.32
C ASP A 92 -5.57 -8.63 11.14
N THR A 93 -5.89 -7.49 10.57
CA THR A 93 -6.74 -6.47 11.21
C THR A 93 -8.23 -6.71 10.97
N ALA A 94 -8.60 -7.64 10.10
CA ALA A 94 -9.96 -8.09 9.82
C ALA A 94 -10.94 -6.96 9.46
N SER A 95 -10.44 -5.82 8.94
CA SER A 95 -11.19 -4.57 8.72
C SER A 95 -11.90 -4.04 9.98
N ASP A 96 -11.32 -4.28 11.17
CA ASP A 96 -11.83 -3.86 12.48
C ASP A 96 -10.75 -3.09 13.26
N GLU A 97 -11.04 -1.86 13.66
CA GLU A 97 -10.12 -0.97 14.35
C GLU A 97 -9.70 -1.51 15.74
N SER A 98 -10.60 -2.19 16.44
CA SER A 98 -10.31 -2.75 17.78
C SER A 98 -9.35 -3.93 17.67
N VAL A 99 -9.54 -4.79 16.66
CA VAL A 99 -8.64 -5.90 16.33
C VAL A 99 -7.26 -5.34 15.95
N ALA A 100 -7.23 -4.33 15.09
CA ALA A 100 -6.00 -3.67 14.67
C ALA A 100 -5.20 -3.08 15.84
N VAL A 101 -5.86 -2.37 16.75
CA VAL A 101 -5.23 -1.81 17.97
C VAL A 101 -4.63 -2.94 18.84
N GLY A 102 -5.34 -4.06 18.99
CA GLY A 102 -4.84 -5.24 19.71
C GLY A 102 -3.59 -5.83 19.07
N ASN A 103 -3.64 -6.02 17.75
CA ASN A 103 -2.57 -6.63 16.97
C ASN A 103 -1.33 -5.73 16.88
N VAL A 104 -1.51 -4.44 16.72
CA VAL A 104 -0.39 -3.48 16.76
C VAL A 104 0.29 -3.44 18.13
N ARG A 105 -0.48 -3.51 19.24
CA ARG A 105 0.11 -3.66 20.57
C ARG A 105 0.96 -4.92 20.70
N LYS A 106 0.51 -6.04 20.13
CA LYS A 106 1.25 -7.30 20.08
C LYS A 106 2.57 -7.13 19.33
N LEU A 107 2.54 -6.58 18.12
CA LEU A 107 3.74 -6.28 17.32
C LEU A 107 4.76 -5.43 18.10
N ILE A 108 4.29 -4.40 18.79
CA ILE A 108 5.17 -3.46 19.50
C ILE A 108 5.66 -4.01 20.85
N GLN A 109 4.75 -4.50 21.69
CA GLN A 109 5.10 -4.84 23.08
C GLN A 109 5.70 -6.23 23.22
N ARG A 110 5.18 -7.22 22.48
CA ARG A 110 5.66 -8.60 22.52
C ARG A 110 6.78 -8.82 21.51
N ASP A 111 6.54 -8.44 20.26
CA ASP A 111 7.42 -8.81 19.14
C ASP A 111 8.53 -7.77 18.92
N LYS A 112 8.42 -6.56 19.49
CA LYS A 112 9.44 -5.51 19.44
C LYS A 112 9.86 -5.15 18.02
N VAL A 113 8.88 -4.88 17.14
CA VAL A 113 9.15 -4.52 15.75
C VAL A 113 9.84 -3.15 15.64
N ASP A 114 10.76 -3.03 14.70
CA ASP A 114 11.52 -1.81 14.40
C ASP A 114 10.74 -0.84 13.51
N LEU A 115 9.83 -1.38 12.68
CA LEU A 115 8.94 -0.64 11.78
C LEU A 115 7.56 -1.29 11.78
N VAL A 116 6.51 -0.47 11.72
CA VAL A 116 5.15 -0.92 11.36
C VAL A 116 4.76 -0.31 10.01
N ILE A 117 4.24 -1.16 9.12
CA ILE A 117 3.58 -0.73 7.87
C ILE A 117 2.14 -1.24 7.88
N GLY A 118 1.20 -0.46 7.33
CA GLY A 118 -0.15 -0.93 7.08
C GLY A 118 -1.25 -0.01 7.62
N GLY A 119 -2.40 -0.63 7.89
CA GLY A 119 -3.66 0.06 8.07
C GLY A 119 -4.26 0.44 6.72
N ILE A 120 -5.34 -0.24 6.26
CA ILE A 120 -5.90 0.05 4.94
C ILE A 120 -6.74 1.33 4.96
N SER A 121 -7.74 1.41 5.83
CA SER A 121 -8.60 2.60 5.89
C SER A 121 -7.97 3.75 6.68
N SER A 122 -8.41 4.98 6.40
CA SER A 122 -8.02 6.16 7.18
C SER A 122 -8.47 6.09 8.64
N SER A 123 -9.61 5.46 8.91
CA SER A 123 -10.07 5.20 10.29
C SER A 123 -9.15 4.21 11.00
N MET A 124 -8.71 3.16 10.31
CA MET A 124 -7.70 2.20 10.82
C MET A 124 -6.39 2.90 11.17
N ARG A 125 -5.82 3.70 10.23
CA ARG A 125 -4.62 4.51 10.50
C ARG A 125 -4.78 5.34 11.76
N ASN A 126 -5.90 6.06 11.88
CA ASN A 126 -6.16 6.92 13.04
C ASN A 126 -6.26 6.14 14.34
N ALA A 127 -6.83 4.94 14.33
CA ALA A 127 -6.94 4.08 15.51
C ALA A 127 -5.58 3.56 16.00
N ILE A 128 -4.68 3.18 15.07
CA ILE A 128 -3.41 2.53 15.43
C ILE A 128 -2.23 3.49 15.60
N LYS A 129 -2.24 4.68 14.97
CA LYS A 129 -1.07 5.59 14.94
C LYS A 129 -0.55 5.98 16.33
N ASP A 130 -1.43 6.26 17.29
CA ASP A 130 -1.01 6.63 18.65
C ASP A 130 -0.35 5.45 19.38
N VAL A 131 -0.84 4.24 19.15
CA VAL A 131 -0.25 3.01 19.70
C VAL A 131 1.15 2.79 19.15
N ILE A 132 1.36 3.03 17.85
CA ILE A 132 2.66 2.85 17.19
C ILE A 132 3.64 3.93 17.63
N ILE A 133 3.26 5.18 17.47
CA ILE A 133 4.20 6.33 17.55
C ILE A 133 4.36 6.79 18.99
N SER A 134 3.27 7.17 19.66
CA SER A 134 3.36 7.81 20.97
C SER A 134 3.70 6.81 22.07
N ARG A 135 3.06 5.64 22.07
CA ARG A 135 3.24 4.61 23.08
C ARG A 135 4.36 3.64 22.73
N GLY A 136 4.41 3.21 21.46
CA GLY A 136 5.39 2.24 20.95
C GLY A 136 6.75 2.85 20.64
N LYS A 137 6.79 4.16 20.37
CA LYS A 137 7.99 4.87 19.90
C LYS A 137 8.61 4.19 18.67
N THR A 138 7.75 3.65 17.80
CA THR A 138 8.11 2.89 16.60
C THR A 138 7.84 3.74 15.37
N LEU A 139 8.65 3.57 14.31
CA LEU A 139 8.44 4.22 13.03
C LEU A 139 7.18 3.62 12.37
N TYR A 140 6.39 4.47 11.71
CA TYR A 140 5.17 4.06 11.03
C TYR A 140 5.16 4.53 9.57
N ILE A 141 4.92 3.60 8.64
CA ILE A 141 4.66 3.90 7.23
C ILE A 141 3.21 3.53 6.91
N TYR A 142 2.46 4.51 6.43
CA TYR A 142 1.10 4.33 5.92
C TYR A 142 1.13 4.28 4.39
N PRO A 143 0.85 3.12 3.77
CA PRO A 143 1.09 2.93 2.34
C PRO A 143 -0.08 3.32 1.44
N GLU A 144 -1.27 3.55 2.01
CA GLU A 144 -2.49 3.72 1.24
C GLU A 144 -2.68 5.11 0.65
N GLY A 145 -3.44 5.18 -0.46
CA GLY A 145 -4.03 6.43 -0.92
C GLY A 145 -5.05 6.93 0.10
N TYR A 146 -5.00 8.21 0.45
CA TYR A 146 -5.84 8.73 1.53
C TYR A 146 -6.14 10.24 1.39
N GLU A 147 -6.85 10.80 2.36
CA GLU A 147 -7.34 12.18 2.36
C GLU A 147 -6.29 13.27 2.56
N GLY A 148 -5.03 12.93 2.84
CA GLY A 148 -3.99 13.91 3.14
C GLY A 148 -4.00 14.42 4.59
N LYS A 149 -3.18 15.46 4.87
CA LYS A 149 -3.08 16.19 6.15
C LYS A 149 -2.55 15.37 7.33
N GLU A 150 -1.83 14.29 7.09
CA GLU A 150 -1.19 13.51 8.14
C GLU A 150 0.25 14.03 8.36
N CYS A 151 0.42 14.85 9.39
CA CYS A 151 1.71 15.50 9.67
C CYS A 151 2.35 15.02 10.99
N THR A 152 1.87 13.88 11.51
CA THR A 152 2.41 13.31 12.76
C THR A 152 3.89 12.95 12.60
N PRO A 153 4.79 13.38 13.49
CA PRO A 153 6.17 12.96 13.49
C PRO A 153 6.32 11.43 13.52
N SER A 154 7.29 10.90 12.78
CA SER A 154 7.56 9.46 12.65
C SER A 154 6.45 8.65 11.95
N LEU A 155 5.50 9.32 11.29
CA LEU A 155 4.56 8.73 10.35
C LEU A 155 4.88 9.23 8.94
N PHE A 156 5.10 8.29 8.00
CA PHE A 156 5.40 8.59 6.61
C PHE A 156 4.34 7.96 5.71
N CYS A 157 3.84 8.73 4.74
CA CYS A 157 2.78 8.32 3.83
C CYS A 157 3.36 8.07 2.44
N THR A 158 3.16 6.88 1.90
CA THR A 158 3.72 6.46 0.61
C THR A 158 2.68 6.16 -0.45
N GLY A 159 1.40 6.25 -0.12
CA GLY A 159 0.28 6.29 -1.08
C GLY A 159 -0.01 7.71 -1.58
N PRO A 160 -0.79 7.86 -2.66
CA PRO A 160 -1.13 9.15 -3.21
C PRO A 160 -2.14 9.92 -2.33
N VAL A 161 -2.11 11.24 -2.45
CA VAL A 161 -2.99 12.18 -1.75
C VAL A 161 -3.85 12.98 -2.74
N PRO A 162 -4.88 13.71 -2.29
CA PRO A 162 -5.84 14.38 -3.18
C PRO A 162 -5.23 15.29 -4.23
N ALA A 163 -4.15 16.02 -3.92
CA ALA A 163 -3.48 16.86 -4.90
C ALA A 163 -2.90 16.04 -6.06
N GLN A 164 -2.28 14.91 -5.75
CA GLN A 164 -1.72 14.00 -6.75
C GLN A 164 -2.82 13.35 -7.60
N ASN A 165 -3.92 12.95 -6.96
CA ASN A 165 -5.02 12.29 -7.65
C ASN A 165 -5.88 13.24 -8.50
N CYS A 166 -6.14 14.47 -8.05
CA CYS A 166 -7.20 15.33 -8.60
C CYS A 166 -6.69 16.44 -9.51
N ASP A 167 -5.50 17.05 -9.23
CA ASP A 167 -5.09 18.29 -9.88
C ASP A 167 -4.95 18.20 -11.39
N GLN A 168 -4.50 17.08 -11.92
CA GLN A 168 -4.45 16.81 -13.37
C GLN A 168 -5.68 16.09 -13.89
N PHE A 169 -6.26 15.23 -13.07
CA PHE A 169 -7.34 14.34 -13.47
C PHE A 169 -8.66 15.08 -13.67
N ILE A 170 -9.03 15.97 -12.77
CA ILE A 170 -10.30 16.70 -12.87
C ILE A 170 -10.34 17.62 -14.10
N PRO A 171 -9.31 18.44 -14.41
CA PRO A 171 -9.24 19.17 -15.68
C PRO A 171 -9.32 18.26 -16.90
N TRP A 172 -8.70 17.07 -16.85
CA TRP A 172 -8.79 16.08 -17.91
C TRP A 172 -10.22 15.53 -18.05
N LEU A 173 -10.93 15.24 -16.95
CA LEU A 173 -12.33 14.80 -16.95
C LEU A 173 -13.25 15.89 -17.54
N ILE A 174 -13.05 17.16 -17.19
CA ILE A 174 -13.81 18.29 -17.74
C ILE A 174 -13.63 18.37 -19.25
N LYS A 175 -12.38 18.26 -19.72
CA LYS A 175 -12.07 18.32 -21.15
C LYS A 175 -12.67 17.17 -21.96
N ASN A 176 -12.74 15.96 -21.39
CA ASN A 176 -13.08 14.73 -22.10
C ASN A 176 -14.44 14.13 -21.70
N GLY A 177 -15.08 14.61 -20.64
CA GLY A 177 -16.34 14.08 -20.14
C GLY A 177 -17.44 15.12 -20.02
N GLY A 178 -17.11 16.33 -19.64
CA GLY A 178 -18.09 17.41 -19.44
C GLY A 178 -17.90 18.15 -18.11
N LYS A 179 -18.81 19.06 -17.78
CA LYS A 179 -18.64 20.02 -16.70
C LYS A 179 -19.56 19.79 -15.50
N ARG A 180 -20.55 18.94 -15.63
CA ARG A 180 -21.58 18.69 -14.63
C ARG A 180 -21.26 17.43 -13.85
N PHE A 181 -20.81 17.59 -12.61
CA PHE A 181 -20.32 16.49 -11.77
C PHE A 181 -21.33 16.06 -10.72
N ALA A 182 -21.43 14.74 -10.48
CA ALA A 182 -21.96 14.16 -9.27
C ALA A 182 -20.80 13.54 -8.46
N LEU A 183 -20.83 13.72 -7.13
CA LEU A 183 -19.80 13.24 -6.21
C LEU A 183 -20.41 12.23 -5.20
N PRO A 184 -20.78 11.02 -5.63
CA PRO A 184 -21.22 9.98 -4.70
C PRO A 184 -20.03 9.39 -3.94
N GLY A 185 -20.21 9.07 -2.65
CA GLY A 185 -19.16 8.49 -1.82
C GLY A 185 -19.70 7.62 -0.69
N SER A 186 -18.87 6.73 -0.18
CA SER A 186 -19.17 6.03 1.09
C SER A 186 -19.03 6.97 2.28
N ASN A 187 -19.81 6.75 3.32
CA ASN A 187 -19.94 7.69 4.45
C ASN A 187 -18.84 7.47 5.50
N TYR A 188 -17.62 7.88 5.17
CA TYR A 188 -16.50 7.97 6.12
C TYR A 188 -15.48 9.03 5.68
N VAL A 189 -14.41 9.24 6.46
CA VAL A 189 -13.51 10.41 6.33
C VAL A 189 -12.88 10.55 4.94
N TRP A 190 -12.40 9.45 4.31
CA TRP A 190 -11.71 9.55 3.03
C TRP A 190 -12.63 10.03 1.88
N PRO A 191 -13.83 9.43 1.61
CA PRO A 191 -14.71 9.91 0.54
C PRO A 191 -15.16 11.35 0.73
N GLN A 192 -15.46 11.75 1.97
CA GLN A 192 -15.86 13.11 2.26
C GLN A 192 -14.75 14.11 1.97
N THR A 193 -13.51 13.78 2.31
CA THR A 193 -12.38 14.69 2.12
C THR A 193 -11.91 14.74 0.68
N ILE A 194 -11.86 13.59 -0.04
CA ILE A 194 -11.49 13.59 -1.46
C ILE A 194 -12.54 14.32 -2.31
N ASN A 195 -13.83 14.17 -2.01
CA ASN A 195 -14.90 14.89 -2.70
C ASN A 195 -14.83 16.39 -2.42
N ALA A 196 -14.56 16.81 -1.17
CA ALA A 196 -14.35 18.22 -0.84
C ALA A 196 -13.15 18.84 -1.57
N TYR A 197 -12.07 18.06 -1.78
CA TYR A 197 -10.93 18.49 -2.59
C TYR A 197 -11.31 18.55 -4.07
N ALA A 198 -11.92 17.49 -4.58
CA ALA A 198 -12.38 17.40 -5.97
C ALA A 198 -13.32 18.56 -6.34
N ARG A 199 -14.28 18.91 -5.46
CA ARG A 199 -15.18 20.07 -5.64
C ARG A 199 -14.40 21.35 -5.90
N LYS A 200 -13.37 21.65 -5.11
CA LYS A 200 -12.54 22.85 -5.29
C LYS A 200 -11.85 22.86 -6.65
N VAL A 201 -11.31 21.72 -7.07
CA VAL A 201 -10.63 21.62 -8.37
C VAL A 201 -11.65 21.70 -9.52
N ILE A 202 -12.83 21.07 -9.40
CA ILE A 202 -13.91 21.16 -10.39
C ILE A 202 -14.31 22.62 -10.60
N GLU A 203 -14.66 23.33 -9.52
CA GLU A 203 -15.13 24.71 -9.56
C GLU A 203 -14.06 25.66 -10.09
N SER A 204 -12.80 25.52 -9.65
CA SER A 204 -11.68 26.33 -10.15
C SER A 204 -11.31 26.04 -11.60
N SER A 205 -11.68 24.86 -12.11
CA SER A 205 -11.46 24.45 -13.51
C SER A 205 -12.67 24.73 -14.43
N GLY A 206 -13.69 25.42 -13.94
CA GLY A 206 -14.89 25.82 -14.72
C GLY A 206 -15.93 24.71 -14.89
N GLY A 207 -15.93 23.71 -14.02
CA GLY A 207 -17.02 22.74 -13.84
C GLY A 207 -17.95 23.13 -12.70
N GLU A 208 -19.02 22.35 -12.52
CA GLU A 208 -19.98 22.51 -11.41
C GLU A 208 -20.27 21.17 -10.75
N VAL A 209 -20.47 21.16 -9.44
CA VAL A 209 -20.96 20.00 -8.69
C VAL A 209 -22.47 20.09 -8.55
N VAL A 210 -23.19 19.26 -9.29
CA VAL A 210 -24.65 19.21 -9.31
C VAL A 210 -25.21 18.71 -7.99
N PHE A 211 -24.57 17.65 -7.44
CA PHE A 211 -24.83 17.17 -6.08
C PHE A 211 -23.69 16.31 -5.56
N GLU A 212 -23.69 16.14 -4.25
CA GLU A 212 -22.79 15.29 -3.47
C GLU A 212 -23.66 14.49 -2.50
N GLU A 213 -23.37 13.19 -2.36
CA GLU A 213 -24.20 12.32 -1.52
C GLU A 213 -23.34 11.17 -0.95
N TYR A 214 -23.66 10.77 0.30
CA TYR A 214 -22.89 9.76 1.02
C TYR A 214 -23.77 8.61 1.50
N TYR A 215 -23.24 7.39 1.41
CA TYR A 215 -23.97 6.15 1.67
C TYR A 215 -23.30 5.30 2.75
N PRO A 216 -24.08 4.52 3.52
CA PRO A 216 -23.54 3.46 4.37
C PRO A 216 -22.60 2.54 3.58
N LEU A 217 -21.59 1.98 4.28
CA LEU A 217 -20.58 1.11 3.64
C LEU A 217 -21.16 -0.16 3.03
N ASP A 218 -22.29 -0.64 3.52
CA ASP A 218 -23.01 -1.83 3.05
C ASP A 218 -24.09 -1.55 1.98
N GLN A 219 -24.19 -0.28 1.53
CA GLN A 219 -25.15 0.11 0.48
C GLN A 219 -24.84 -0.58 -0.84
N ILE A 220 -25.84 -1.22 -1.44
CA ILE A 220 -25.76 -1.90 -2.76
C ILE A 220 -26.85 -1.46 -3.74
N ASP A 221 -27.91 -0.81 -3.28
CA ASP A 221 -28.98 -0.25 -4.13
C ASP A 221 -28.80 1.27 -4.24
N PHE A 222 -28.52 1.72 -5.46
CA PHE A 222 -28.31 3.13 -5.82
C PHE A 222 -29.33 3.64 -6.82
N SER A 223 -30.48 2.98 -6.99
CA SER A 223 -31.48 3.31 -7.99
C SER A 223 -31.96 4.76 -7.90
N SER A 224 -32.14 5.29 -6.71
CA SER A 224 -32.49 6.72 -6.46
C SER A 224 -31.40 7.66 -6.96
N THR A 225 -30.14 7.39 -6.59
CA THR A 225 -28.97 8.18 -7.01
C THR A 225 -28.78 8.13 -8.52
N VAL A 226 -28.91 6.95 -9.13
CA VAL A 226 -28.82 6.78 -10.58
C VAL A 226 -29.90 7.58 -11.28
N SER A 227 -31.16 7.53 -10.80
CA SER A 227 -32.26 8.34 -11.34
C SER A 227 -31.97 9.84 -11.23
N ARG A 228 -31.38 10.28 -10.13
CA ARG A 228 -30.95 11.67 -9.91
C ARG A 228 -29.83 12.09 -10.85
N ILE A 229 -28.83 11.22 -11.10
CA ILE A 229 -27.77 11.46 -12.07
C ILE A 229 -28.34 11.69 -13.48
N ILE A 230 -29.23 10.80 -13.93
CA ILE A 230 -29.84 10.89 -15.26
C ILE A 230 -30.72 12.13 -15.39
N SER A 231 -31.62 12.37 -14.42
CA SER A 231 -32.59 13.49 -14.49
C SER A 231 -31.91 14.87 -14.42
N ASN A 232 -30.80 14.98 -13.71
CA ASN A 232 -30.01 16.21 -13.61
C ASN A 232 -28.99 16.36 -14.74
N LYS A 233 -28.97 15.46 -15.74
CA LYS A 233 -28.03 15.51 -16.87
C LYS A 233 -26.58 15.66 -16.41
N VAL A 234 -26.16 14.81 -15.49
CA VAL A 234 -24.77 14.76 -15.02
C VAL A 234 -23.89 14.25 -16.14
N ASP A 235 -22.80 14.94 -16.42
CA ASP A 235 -21.82 14.53 -17.44
C ASP A 235 -20.80 13.53 -16.87
N VAL A 236 -20.34 13.78 -15.63
CA VAL A 236 -19.27 13.02 -14.97
C VAL A 236 -19.69 12.58 -13.58
N VAL A 237 -19.57 11.31 -13.30
CA VAL A 237 -19.63 10.76 -11.95
C VAL A 237 -18.20 10.57 -11.43
N PHE A 238 -17.76 11.44 -10.51
CA PHE A 238 -16.49 11.25 -9.78
C PHE A 238 -16.78 10.39 -8.57
N ASN A 239 -16.41 9.11 -8.63
CA ASN A 239 -16.84 8.11 -7.68
C ASN A 239 -15.87 7.95 -6.50
N ALA A 240 -16.41 8.03 -5.29
CA ALA A 240 -15.75 7.69 -4.04
C ALA A 240 -16.53 6.62 -3.21
N ILE A 241 -17.43 5.86 -3.86
CA ILE A 241 -18.07 4.69 -3.24
C ILE A 241 -17.08 3.53 -3.30
N VAL A 242 -16.75 2.94 -2.15
CA VAL A 242 -15.84 1.79 -2.05
C VAL A 242 -16.59 0.45 -2.02
N PRO A 243 -15.89 -0.71 -2.14
CA PRO A 243 -16.54 -2.01 -2.00
C PRO A 243 -17.28 -2.16 -0.65
N PRO A 244 -18.40 -2.92 -0.64
CA PRO A 244 -18.96 -3.71 -1.74
C PRO A 244 -19.82 -2.91 -2.73
N GLY A 245 -20.11 -1.63 -2.48
CA GLY A 245 -21.09 -0.82 -3.21
C GLY A 245 -20.69 -0.40 -4.63
N VAL A 246 -19.39 -0.25 -4.93
CA VAL A 246 -18.94 0.36 -6.19
C VAL A 246 -19.34 -0.45 -7.44
N SER A 247 -19.22 -1.77 -7.40
CA SER A 247 -19.57 -2.63 -8.54
C SER A 247 -21.08 -2.62 -8.83
N PRO A 248 -21.99 -2.81 -7.85
CA PRO A 248 -23.42 -2.60 -8.04
C PRO A 248 -23.76 -1.20 -8.57
N PHE A 249 -23.11 -0.16 -8.09
CA PHE A 249 -23.35 1.21 -8.53
C PHE A 249 -23.03 1.41 -10.01
N PHE A 250 -21.86 0.96 -10.46
CA PHE A 250 -21.48 1.07 -11.89
C PHE A 250 -22.39 0.24 -12.79
N LYS A 251 -22.78 -0.95 -12.36
CA LYS A 251 -23.75 -1.78 -13.06
C LYS A 251 -25.10 -1.07 -13.22
N GLN A 252 -25.62 -0.45 -12.16
CA GLN A 252 -26.89 0.29 -12.20
C GLN A 252 -26.81 1.52 -13.10
N LEU A 253 -25.69 2.26 -13.10
CA LEU A 253 -25.44 3.37 -14.02
C LEU A 253 -25.43 2.91 -15.50
N TYR A 254 -24.75 1.81 -15.77
CA TYR A 254 -24.73 1.20 -17.11
C TYR A 254 -26.13 0.79 -17.58
N GLN A 255 -26.90 0.11 -16.72
CA GLN A 255 -28.28 -0.31 -17.00
C GLN A 255 -29.21 0.88 -17.28
N ALA A 256 -29.00 2.01 -16.58
CA ALA A 256 -29.71 3.26 -16.81
C ALA A 256 -29.24 4.01 -18.07
N GLY A 257 -28.25 3.49 -18.78
CA GLY A 257 -27.75 4.07 -20.04
C GLY A 257 -26.81 5.26 -19.85
N PHE A 258 -26.27 5.49 -18.65
CA PHE A 258 -25.41 6.66 -18.38
C PHE A 258 -24.23 6.76 -19.36
N SER A 259 -23.41 5.71 -19.47
CA SER A 259 -22.26 5.70 -20.38
C SER A 259 -22.66 5.72 -21.86
N LYS A 260 -23.77 5.05 -22.22
CA LYS A 260 -24.30 5.05 -23.59
C LYS A 260 -24.75 6.44 -24.07
N ASN A 261 -25.16 7.29 -23.13
CA ASN A 261 -25.58 8.67 -23.40
C ASN A 261 -24.44 9.69 -23.25
N GLY A 262 -23.18 9.22 -23.22
CA GLY A 262 -21.98 10.08 -23.14
C GLY A 262 -21.50 10.38 -21.72
N GLY A 263 -22.14 9.85 -20.69
CA GLY A 263 -21.71 10.01 -19.31
C GLY A 263 -20.35 9.33 -19.04
N ARG A 264 -19.50 9.96 -18.23
CA ARG A 264 -18.16 9.48 -17.90
C ARG A 264 -18.05 9.10 -16.43
N LEU A 265 -17.43 7.94 -16.16
CA LEU A 265 -17.03 7.55 -14.82
C LEU A 265 -15.59 8.01 -14.56
N GLY A 266 -15.33 8.61 -13.40
CA GLY A 266 -14.01 8.98 -12.92
C GLY A 266 -13.75 8.40 -11.53
N CYS A 267 -12.55 7.87 -11.28
CA CYS A 267 -12.19 7.27 -10.00
C CYS A 267 -10.70 7.51 -9.71
N VAL A 268 -10.30 7.44 -8.43
CA VAL A 268 -8.90 7.65 -8.02
C VAL A 268 -8.33 6.45 -7.28
N TYR A 269 -8.99 5.30 -7.34
CA TYR A 269 -8.56 4.06 -6.70
C TYR A 269 -8.91 2.80 -7.50
N TYR A 270 -9.64 2.93 -8.62
CA TYR A 270 -10.17 1.80 -9.38
C TYR A 270 -9.07 1.24 -10.30
N ASP A 271 -8.37 0.23 -9.81
CA ASP A 271 -7.27 -0.46 -10.49
C ASP A 271 -7.71 -1.74 -11.23
N GLU A 272 -6.78 -2.55 -11.70
CA GLU A 272 -7.06 -3.77 -12.44
C GLU A 272 -7.77 -4.84 -11.59
N ASN A 273 -7.60 -4.87 -10.26
CA ASN A 273 -8.37 -5.77 -9.40
C ASN A 273 -9.85 -5.40 -9.39
N PHE A 274 -10.14 -4.09 -9.44
CA PHE A 274 -11.52 -3.59 -9.51
C PHE A 274 -12.14 -3.80 -10.90
N LEU A 275 -11.37 -3.65 -11.98
CA LEU A 275 -11.90 -3.94 -13.32
C LEU A 275 -12.50 -5.34 -13.41
N GLU A 276 -11.88 -6.33 -12.75
CA GLU A 276 -12.36 -7.72 -12.73
C GLU A 276 -13.68 -7.93 -11.95
N MET A 277 -14.14 -6.93 -11.19
CA MET A 277 -15.39 -7.00 -10.44
C MET A 277 -16.63 -6.66 -11.27
N ASN A 278 -16.44 -6.09 -12.47
CA ASN A 278 -17.49 -5.66 -13.38
C ASN A 278 -17.34 -6.32 -14.75
N GLN A 279 -18.44 -6.39 -15.53
CA GLN A 279 -18.33 -6.71 -16.94
C GLN A 279 -17.65 -5.54 -17.67
N ALA A 280 -16.87 -5.84 -18.71
CA ALA A 280 -16.10 -4.82 -19.44
C ALA A 280 -16.97 -3.66 -19.94
N GLU A 281 -18.16 -3.97 -20.45
CA GLU A 281 -19.13 -2.98 -20.94
C GLU A 281 -19.74 -2.09 -19.86
N GLU A 282 -19.78 -2.53 -18.59
CA GLU A 282 -20.29 -1.74 -17.45
C GLU A 282 -19.35 -0.59 -17.08
N ILE A 283 -18.07 -0.78 -17.39
CA ILE A 283 -16.98 0.15 -17.03
C ILE A 283 -16.25 0.70 -18.26
N GLU A 284 -16.77 0.46 -19.46
CA GLU A 284 -16.18 1.00 -20.71
C GLU A 284 -16.08 2.53 -20.64
N GLY A 285 -14.88 3.05 -20.88
CA GLY A 285 -14.59 4.48 -20.79
C GLY A 285 -14.42 5.03 -19.36
N LEU A 286 -14.46 4.19 -18.31
CA LEU A 286 -14.11 4.62 -16.97
C LEU A 286 -12.67 5.14 -16.98
N ALA A 287 -12.47 6.34 -16.44
CA ALA A 287 -11.15 6.94 -16.27
C ALA A 287 -10.68 6.81 -14.82
N SER A 288 -9.42 6.49 -14.62
CA SER A 288 -8.81 6.49 -13.27
C SER A 288 -7.52 7.30 -13.26
N SER A 289 -7.22 7.91 -12.09
CA SER A 289 -5.94 8.57 -11.81
C SER A 289 -5.18 7.79 -10.77
N LEU A 290 -4.13 7.08 -11.18
CA LEU A 290 -3.35 6.18 -10.33
C LEU A 290 -1.85 6.41 -10.54
N ASP A 291 -1.05 5.94 -9.59
CA ASP A 291 0.40 5.99 -9.63
C ASP A 291 1.05 4.82 -10.37
N TYR A 292 0.26 3.80 -10.70
CA TYR A 292 0.70 2.64 -11.46
C TYR A 292 -0.49 1.98 -12.18
N TYR A 293 -0.20 1.35 -13.30
CA TYR A 293 -1.10 0.46 -14.04
C TYR A 293 -0.31 -0.75 -14.54
N LYS A 294 -0.95 -1.90 -14.58
CA LYS A 294 -0.34 -3.14 -15.09
C LYS A 294 0.23 -2.97 -16.49
N VAL A 295 -0.47 -2.25 -17.36
CA VAL A 295 -0.06 -2.01 -18.74
C VAL A 295 1.27 -1.26 -18.86
N LEU A 296 1.72 -0.54 -17.83
CA LEU A 296 3.03 0.10 -17.82
C LEU A 296 4.18 -0.91 -17.92
N ALA A 297 3.96 -2.14 -17.46
CA ALA A 297 4.95 -3.22 -17.56
C ALA A 297 5.28 -3.62 -19.02
N GLU A 298 4.43 -3.27 -19.99
CA GLU A 298 4.71 -3.53 -21.41
C GLU A 298 5.82 -2.63 -21.97
N ALA A 299 5.97 -1.42 -21.43
CA ALA A 299 6.94 -0.42 -21.89
C ALA A 299 8.07 -0.15 -20.89
N ASP A 300 7.91 -0.54 -19.63
CA ASP A 300 8.89 -0.29 -18.55
C ASP A 300 9.45 -1.62 -18.02
N PRO A 301 10.73 -1.95 -18.33
CA PRO A 301 11.38 -3.18 -17.89
C PRO A 301 11.42 -3.36 -16.37
N VAL A 302 11.45 -2.26 -15.60
CA VAL A 302 11.45 -2.31 -14.12
C VAL A 302 10.10 -2.75 -13.62
N SER A 303 9.02 -2.13 -14.10
CA SER A 303 7.64 -2.53 -13.79
C SER A 303 7.38 -3.99 -14.22
N ALA A 304 7.86 -4.39 -15.40
CA ALA A 304 7.74 -5.77 -15.89
C ALA A 304 8.42 -6.79 -14.96
N ARG A 305 9.64 -6.49 -14.51
CA ARG A 305 10.38 -7.33 -13.57
C ARG A 305 9.67 -7.46 -12.22
N ILE A 306 9.22 -6.35 -11.65
CA ILE A 306 8.53 -6.33 -10.36
C ILE A 306 7.23 -7.13 -10.44
N GLN A 307 6.42 -6.87 -11.46
CA GLN A 307 5.16 -7.58 -11.66
C GLN A 307 5.37 -9.08 -11.90
N SER A 308 6.33 -9.45 -12.74
CA SER A 308 6.66 -10.85 -12.97
C SER A 308 7.14 -11.56 -11.70
N ALA A 309 7.94 -10.89 -10.86
CA ALA A 309 8.38 -11.43 -9.58
C ALA A 309 7.20 -11.65 -8.61
N TYR A 310 6.27 -10.71 -8.59
CA TYR A 310 5.05 -10.84 -7.79
C TYR A 310 4.15 -11.97 -8.29
N ASP A 311 3.81 -11.98 -9.58
CA ASP A 311 2.91 -12.98 -10.19
C ASP A 311 3.47 -14.41 -10.07
N LYS A 312 4.80 -14.58 -10.14
CA LYS A 312 5.46 -15.86 -9.94
C LYS A 312 5.30 -16.40 -8.51
N GLN A 313 5.30 -15.50 -7.51
CA GLN A 313 5.17 -15.89 -6.10
C GLN A 313 3.70 -16.02 -5.68
N PHE A 314 2.80 -15.25 -6.28
CA PHE A 314 1.38 -15.14 -5.91
C PHE A 314 0.46 -15.27 -7.14
N PRO A 315 0.37 -16.45 -7.77
CA PRO A 315 -0.21 -16.61 -9.11
C PRO A 315 -1.74 -16.53 -9.18
N ALA A 316 -2.48 -16.53 -8.05
CA ALA A 316 -3.89 -16.84 -8.11
C ALA A 316 -4.86 -15.70 -7.81
N LYS A 317 -4.54 -14.80 -6.88
CA LYS A 317 -5.44 -13.74 -6.40
C LYS A 317 -4.63 -12.53 -5.96
N PHE A 318 -5.33 -11.38 -5.81
CA PHE A 318 -4.73 -10.17 -5.29
C PHE A 318 -3.54 -9.72 -6.13
N ARG A 319 -3.83 -9.30 -7.36
CA ARG A 319 -2.82 -8.85 -8.33
C ARG A 319 -2.06 -7.65 -7.79
N PHE A 320 -0.86 -7.46 -8.28
CA PHE A 320 -0.09 -6.24 -8.02
C PHE A 320 -0.89 -5.04 -8.54
N SER A 321 -1.38 -4.21 -7.64
CA SER A 321 -2.27 -3.10 -7.92
C SER A 321 -1.65 -1.75 -7.57
N ALA A 322 -2.26 -0.69 -8.07
CA ALA A 322 -1.87 0.69 -7.82
C ALA A 322 -2.37 1.23 -6.48
N GLY A 323 -1.76 2.29 -6.03
CA GLY A 323 -2.24 3.39 -5.20
C GLY A 323 -2.95 3.14 -3.88
N SER A 324 -3.48 1.98 -3.69
CA SER A 324 -4.23 1.65 -2.47
C SER A 324 -3.61 0.50 -1.71
N ALA A 325 -2.57 -0.15 -2.25
CA ALA A 325 -1.94 -1.26 -1.58
C ALA A 325 -0.51 -1.51 -2.10
N ALA A 326 -0.35 -2.31 -3.17
CA ALA A 326 0.94 -2.83 -3.60
C ALA A 326 2.01 -1.76 -3.81
N THR A 327 1.71 -0.72 -4.59
CA THR A 327 2.72 0.28 -4.95
C THR A 327 3.11 1.18 -3.79
N GLY A 328 2.18 1.50 -2.91
CA GLY A 328 2.46 2.25 -1.68
C GLY A 328 3.33 1.44 -0.72
N THR A 329 3.02 0.16 -0.52
CA THR A 329 3.83 -0.75 0.30
C THR A 329 5.21 -0.99 -0.32
N TYR A 330 5.28 -1.15 -1.66
CA TYR A 330 6.57 -1.26 -2.35
C TYR A 330 7.44 -0.03 -2.11
N ARG A 331 6.89 1.17 -2.36
CA ARG A 331 7.62 2.44 -2.13
C ARG A 331 8.03 2.59 -0.67
N GLY A 332 7.11 2.31 0.24
CA GLY A 332 7.37 2.43 1.68
C GLY A 332 8.55 1.58 2.13
N LEU A 333 8.58 0.31 1.73
CA LEU A 333 9.66 -0.61 2.08
C LEU A 333 10.98 -0.25 1.40
N LYS A 334 10.97 0.13 0.11
CA LYS A 334 12.20 0.48 -0.62
C LYS A 334 12.79 1.81 -0.15
N LEU A 335 11.96 2.80 0.19
CA LEU A 335 12.40 4.07 0.78
C LEU A 335 12.95 3.84 2.19
N TRP A 336 12.32 3.01 3.00
CA TRP A 336 12.84 2.62 4.30
C TRP A 336 14.15 1.86 4.19
N GLU A 337 14.28 0.91 3.26
CA GLU A 337 15.54 0.21 2.98
C GLU A 337 16.66 1.20 2.65
N ALA A 338 16.38 2.19 1.80
CA ALA A 338 17.35 3.23 1.44
C ALA A 338 17.72 4.09 2.66
N ALA A 339 16.74 4.49 3.48
CA ALA A 339 16.95 5.28 4.68
C ALA A 339 17.78 4.54 5.74
N VAL A 340 17.53 3.25 5.95
CA VAL A 340 18.31 2.42 6.89
C VAL A 340 19.76 2.28 6.41
N LYS A 341 19.97 2.08 5.11
CA LYS A 341 21.33 2.02 4.52
C LYS A 341 22.08 3.34 4.67
N GLU A 342 21.42 4.47 4.48
CA GLU A 342 21.99 5.80 4.64
C GLU A 342 22.31 6.09 6.13
N ALA A 343 21.38 5.79 7.04
CA ALA A 343 21.56 5.98 8.48
C ALA A 343 22.61 5.03 9.07
N GLY A 344 22.87 3.88 8.45
CA GLY A 344 23.77 2.84 8.96
C GLY A 344 23.30 2.19 10.27
N THR A 345 22.02 2.37 10.62
CA THR A 345 21.40 1.90 11.86
C THR A 345 19.91 1.68 11.67
N ILE A 346 19.27 0.97 12.63
CA ILE A 346 17.81 0.83 12.73
C ILE A 346 17.20 1.76 13.80
N ASP A 347 18.02 2.63 14.40
CA ASP A 347 17.50 3.62 15.35
C ASP A 347 16.39 4.48 14.71
N ARG A 348 15.25 4.55 15.38
CA ARG A 348 14.03 5.19 14.86
C ARG A 348 14.27 6.62 14.36
N ASP A 349 14.95 7.42 15.17
CA ASP A 349 15.08 8.86 14.89
C ASP A 349 16.09 9.11 13.76
N SER A 350 17.17 8.32 13.73
CA SER A 350 18.14 8.32 12.65
C SER A 350 17.54 7.89 11.31
N VAL A 351 16.77 6.79 11.34
CA VAL A 351 16.06 6.30 10.13
C VAL A 351 14.97 7.29 9.70
N ALA A 352 14.22 7.88 10.64
CA ALA A 352 13.20 8.89 10.29
C ALA A 352 13.82 10.13 9.63
N ALA A 353 14.99 10.58 10.09
CA ALA A 353 15.72 11.69 9.50
C ALA A 353 16.18 11.38 8.06
N ALA A 354 16.73 10.18 7.84
CA ALA A 354 17.13 9.73 6.50
C ALA A 354 15.92 9.50 5.60
N LEU A 355 14.81 8.92 6.13
CA LEU A 355 13.59 8.68 5.37
C LEU A 355 12.94 9.97 4.88
N ASP A 356 13.05 11.09 5.60
CA ASP A 356 12.46 12.37 5.22
C ASP A 356 12.94 12.88 3.83
N HIS A 357 14.07 12.39 3.33
CA HIS A 357 14.60 12.73 2.02
C HIS A 357 15.03 11.52 1.17
N ALA A 358 14.63 10.33 1.59
CA ALA A 358 14.96 9.09 0.89
C ALA A 358 14.40 9.07 -0.53
N LYS A 359 15.13 8.39 -1.43
CA LYS A 359 14.80 8.29 -2.86
C LYS A 359 15.01 6.86 -3.35
N ILE A 360 14.17 6.47 -4.28
CA ILE A 360 14.36 5.27 -5.10
C ILE A 360 14.38 5.69 -6.58
N ALA A 361 15.41 5.28 -7.29
CA ALA A 361 15.56 5.62 -8.72
C ALA A 361 14.61 4.82 -9.60
N GLU A 362 14.19 3.65 -9.13
CA GLU A 362 13.37 2.68 -9.85
C GLU A 362 12.24 2.14 -8.97
N GLY A 363 11.07 1.92 -9.57
CA GLY A 363 9.92 1.34 -8.89
C GLY A 363 8.78 1.10 -9.87
N PRO A 364 7.66 0.51 -9.40
CA PRO A 364 6.47 0.37 -10.22
C PRO A 364 5.92 1.77 -10.55
N GLY A 365 5.77 2.06 -11.84
CA GLY A 365 5.38 3.39 -12.29
C GLY A 365 6.51 4.44 -12.26
N GLY A 366 7.76 4.05 -12.01
CA GLY A 366 8.94 4.92 -12.06
C GLY A 366 9.56 5.26 -10.71
N PRO A 367 10.42 6.29 -10.65
CA PRO A 367 11.08 6.73 -9.43
C PRO A 367 10.11 7.30 -8.40
N ALA A 368 10.54 7.33 -7.14
CA ALA A 368 9.80 7.96 -6.06
C ALA A 368 10.76 8.57 -5.04
N GLU A 369 10.32 9.62 -4.35
CA GLU A 369 11.11 10.26 -3.29
C GLU A 369 10.20 10.81 -2.19
N MET A 370 10.68 10.82 -0.96
CA MET A 370 10.01 11.58 0.09
C MET A 370 10.17 13.07 -0.14
N ALA A 371 9.10 13.83 0.07
CA ALA A 371 9.14 15.29 0.03
C ALA A 371 9.70 15.81 1.35
N PRO A 372 10.89 16.43 1.38
CA PRO A 372 11.55 16.83 2.62
C PRO A 372 10.67 17.72 3.49
N GLY A 373 10.56 17.39 4.78
CA GLY A 373 9.74 18.08 5.77
C GLY A 373 8.24 17.78 5.68
N LYS A 374 7.78 17.05 4.64
CA LYS A 374 6.35 16.81 4.37
C LYS A 374 5.88 15.41 4.74
N ARG A 375 6.78 14.48 4.96
CA ARG A 375 6.48 13.04 5.28
C ARG A 375 5.58 12.34 4.27
N HIS A 376 5.51 12.85 3.04
CA HIS A 376 4.71 12.30 1.95
C HIS A 376 5.58 12.04 0.73
N CYS A 377 5.22 11.01 -0.02
CA CYS A 377 5.98 10.57 -1.19
C CYS A 377 5.59 11.36 -2.45
N ARG A 378 6.57 11.80 -3.20
CA ARG A 378 6.42 12.24 -4.60
C ARG A 378 6.50 11.04 -5.51
N MET A 379 5.60 10.95 -6.47
CA MET A 379 5.51 9.85 -7.43
C MET A 379 4.95 10.32 -8.77
N ASN A 380 5.15 9.55 -9.81
CA ASN A 380 4.44 9.77 -11.07
C ASN A 380 2.96 9.46 -10.90
N MET A 381 2.12 10.19 -11.65
CA MET A 381 0.70 9.92 -11.75
C MET A 381 0.32 9.71 -13.22
N TYR A 382 -0.61 8.82 -13.44
CA TYR A 382 -1.09 8.43 -14.76
C TYR A 382 -2.61 8.53 -14.82
N ILE A 383 -3.14 8.82 -16.00
CA ILE A 383 -4.57 8.68 -16.27
C ILE A 383 -4.74 7.52 -17.23
N GLY A 384 -5.46 6.50 -16.78
CA GLY A 384 -5.86 5.35 -17.56
C GLY A 384 -7.35 5.42 -17.89
N VAL A 385 -7.73 4.92 -19.06
CA VAL A 385 -9.12 4.75 -19.46
C VAL A 385 -9.37 3.27 -19.73
N ALA A 386 -10.41 2.72 -19.10
CA ALA A 386 -10.81 1.33 -19.30
C ALA A 386 -11.39 1.14 -20.70
N LYS A 387 -10.88 0.12 -21.41
CA LYS A 387 -11.29 -0.24 -22.76
C LYS A 387 -11.21 -1.74 -22.93
N GLY A 388 -12.33 -2.37 -23.22
CA GLY A 388 -12.40 -3.82 -23.36
C GLY A 388 -11.93 -4.58 -22.11
N GLY A 389 -12.13 -4.02 -20.92
CA GLY A 389 -11.74 -4.62 -19.65
C GLY A 389 -10.26 -4.46 -19.25
N GLN A 390 -9.50 -3.62 -19.96
CA GLN A 390 -8.11 -3.28 -19.67
C GLN A 390 -7.92 -1.76 -19.65
N TYR A 391 -6.84 -1.26 -19.04
CA TYR A 391 -6.50 0.15 -19.09
C TYR A 391 -5.62 0.49 -20.29
N GLU A 392 -5.94 1.61 -20.96
CA GLU A 392 -5.03 2.33 -21.85
C GLU A 392 -4.56 3.60 -21.14
N ILE A 393 -3.25 3.87 -21.13
CA ILE A 393 -2.70 5.11 -20.55
C ILE A 393 -2.89 6.25 -21.54
N VAL A 394 -3.65 7.25 -21.14
CA VAL A 394 -3.99 8.42 -21.97
C VAL A 394 -3.27 9.70 -21.56
N ALA A 395 -2.73 9.74 -20.34
CA ALA A 395 -1.90 10.84 -19.87
C ALA A 395 -0.97 10.38 -18.73
N ARG A 396 0.13 11.10 -18.54
CA ARG A 396 1.05 10.95 -17.41
C ARG A 396 1.50 12.32 -16.93
N SER A 397 1.90 12.41 -15.65
CA SER A 397 2.54 13.61 -15.12
C SER A 397 3.88 13.89 -15.83
N ALA A 398 4.28 15.17 -15.90
CA ALA A 398 5.56 15.57 -16.46
C ALA A 398 6.77 15.10 -15.65
N GLY A 399 6.54 14.65 -14.43
CA GLY A 399 7.54 14.16 -13.47
C GLY A 399 6.84 13.81 -12.16
N LEU A 400 7.64 13.68 -11.09
CA LEU A 400 7.12 13.39 -9.75
C LEU A 400 6.19 14.50 -9.27
N VAL A 401 4.96 14.13 -8.90
CA VAL A 401 3.93 15.07 -8.45
C VAL A 401 4.10 15.34 -6.95
N ASP A 402 4.18 16.63 -6.58
CA ASP A 402 4.28 17.06 -5.19
C ASP A 402 2.97 16.78 -4.45
N PRO A 403 3.00 16.21 -3.25
CA PRO A 403 1.79 15.90 -2.47
C PRO A 403 1.06 17.15 -1.97
N LYS A 404 1.72 18.31 -1.89
CA LYS A 404 1.18 19.57 -1.33
C LYS A 404 0.68 19.44 0.10
N GLU A 405 1.28 18.53 0.87
CA GLU A 405 0.93 18.23 2.25
C GLU A 405 1.94 18.84 3.24
N CYS A 406 1.51 18.98 4.48
CA CYS A 406 2.33 19.47 5.60
C CYS A 406 3.18 20.68 5.25
#